data_5eea6030986c2f23a9049e587749de65
#
_entry.id   5eea6030986c2f23a9049e587749de65
#
_cell.length_a   1.000
_cell.length_b   1.000
_cell.length_c   1.000
_cell.angle_alpha   90.00
_cell.angle_beta   90.00
_cell.angle_gamma   90.00
#
_symmetry.space_group_name_H-M   'P 1'
#
loop_
_entity.id
_entity.type
_entity.pdbx_description
1 polymer ?
#
loop_
_entity_poly.entity_id
_entity_poly.type
_entity_poly.pdbx_seq_one_letter_code
_entity_poly.pdbx_strand_id
1 'polypeptide(L)'
;MAEDKKGNLWICTEGGGLHSLNRTTGKFTQYTHQPGNNQSLGSNNLKSILYNTQNEKLYIGTHLGGMYILDLKTQTGHRLTHKTDDIQSLPYDIVNEIQKYKDGLIVLTQGGVTFMDIHNEKFLPLSNDPKINQVLNQKFAYENDYG
;
A
#
# COMPACT_ATOMS: atom_id res chain seq x y z
N MET A 1 9.75 -3.31 4.16
CA MET A 1 9.66 -4.69 4.67
C MET A 1 8.63 -4.75 5.80
N ALA A 2 7.88 -5.83 5.86
CA ALA A 2 6.87 -6.04 6.90
C ALA A 2 6.97 -7.47 7.43
N GLU A 3 6.50 -7.69 8.66
CA GLU A 3 6.41 -9.01 9.27
C GLU A 3 4.94 -9.33 9.57
N ASP A 4 4.48 -10.50 9.14
CA ASP A 4 3.11 -10.91 9.40
C ASP A 4 2.96 -11.62 10.75
N LYS A 5 1.74 -11.95 11.10
CA LYS A 5 1.38 -12.59 12.39
C LYS A 5 2.04 -13.96 12.57
N LYS A 6 2.37 -14.64 11.49
CA LYS A 6 3.05 -15.95 11.50
C LYS A 6 4.58 -15.83 11.51
N GLY A 7 5.10 -14.61 11.50
CA GLY A 7 6.54 -14.35 11.47
C GLY A 7 7.17 -14.42 10.09
N ASN A 8 6.40 -14.48 9.02
CA ASN A 8 6.95 -14.39 7.67
C ASN A 8 7.36 -12.95 7.38
N LEU A 9 8.49 -12.80 6.69
CA LEU A 9 8.95 -11.50 6.21
C LEU A 9 8.45 -11.25 4.80
N TRP A 10 7.94 -10.03 4.59
CA TRP A 10 7.45 -9.57 3.29
C TRP A 10 8.34 -8.43 2.81
N ILE A 11 8.92 -8.59 1.64
CA ILE A 11 9.97 -7.71 1.12
C ILE A 11 9.53 -7.17 -0.24
N CYS A 12 9.46 -5.84 -0.31
CA CYS A 12 9.21 -5.12 -1.55
C CYS A 12 10.52 -4.85 -2.27
N THR A 13 10.53 -5.00 -3.59
CA THR A 13 11.70 -4.71 -4.41
C THR A 13 11.34 -3.76 -5.55
N GLU A 14 12.36 -3.11 -6.09
CA GLU A 14 12.23 -2.31 -7.30
C GLU A 14 12.49 -3.20 -8.53
N GLY A 15 11.40 -3.66 -9.14
CA GLY A 15 11.46 -4.45 -10.36
C GLY A 15 11.31 -5.95 -10.18
N GLY A 16 11.53 -6.49 -8.99
CA GLY A 16 11.40 -7.93 -8.70
C GLY A 16 10.06 -8.34 -8.08
N GLY A 17 9.19 -7.40 -7.84
CA GLY A 17 7.91 -7.66 -7.20
C GLY A 17 8.01 -7.87 -5.70
N LEU A 18 7.08 -8.66 -5.16
CA LEU A 18 6.95 -8.95 -3.74
C LEU A 18 7.53 -10.32 -3.41
N HIS A 19 8.32 -10.40 -2.35
CA HIS A 19 8.87 -11.65 -1.86
C HIS A 19 8.39 -11.92 -0.44
N SER A 20 8.06 -13.17 -0.15
CA SER A 20 7.86 -13.62 1.22
C SER A 20 8.91 -14.64 1.61
N LEU A 21 9.41 -14.54 2.84
CA LEU A 21 10.33 -15.50 3.44
C LEU A 21 9.66 -16.15 4.64
N ASN A 22 9.44 -17.48 4.54
CA ASN A 22 9.06 -18.25 5.71
C ASN A 22 10.31 -18.57 6.51
N ARG A 23 10.48 -17.90 7.66
CA ARG A 23 11.70 -18.05 8.47
C ARG A 23 11.85 -19.41 9.13
N THR A 24 10.76 -20.16 9.27
CA THR A 24 10.80 -21.51 9.85
C THR A 24 11.33 -22.52 8.83
N THR A 25 10.88 -22.44 7.59
CA THR A 25 11.26 -23.40 6.53
C THR A 25 12.37 -22.90 5.62
N GLY A 26 12.66 -21.58 5.64
CA GLY A 26 13.58 -20.94 4.71
C GLY A 26 13.05 -20.77 3.30
N LYS A 27 11.77 -21.04 3.07
CA LYS A 27 11.17 -20.98 1.75
C LYS A 27 10.89 -19.53 1.35
N PHE A 28 11.34 -19.14 0.15
CA PHE A 28 10.97 -17.89 -0.51
C PHE A 28 9.84 -18.12 -1.50
N THR A 29 8.91 -17.16 -1.55
CA THR A 29 7.86 -17.10 -2.58
C THR A 29 7.89 -15.73 -3.23
N GLN A 30 7.82 -15.69 -4.55
CA GLN A 30 7.82 -14.45 -5.32
C GLN A 30 6.45 -14.21 -5.95
N TYR A 31 5.97 -12.98 -5.81
CA TYR A 31 4.72 -12.50 -6.43
C TYR A 31 5.09 -11.42 -7.42
N THR A 32 4.60 -11.55 -8.66
CA THR A 32 4.91 -10.60 -9.73
C THR A 32 3.65 -10.13 -10.45
N HIS A 33 3.81 -9.03 -11.17
CA HIS A 33 2.78 -8.58 -12.10
C HIS A 33 2.59 -9.61 -13.20
N GLN A 34 1.33 -9.99 -13.45
CA GLN A 34 0.96 -10.90 -14.54
C GLN A 34 -0.03 -10.17 -15.45
N PRO A 35 0.36 -9.90 -16.70
CA PRO A 35 -0.53 -9.24 -17.67
C PRO A 35 -1.86 -10.00 -17.82
N GLY A 36 -2.97 -9.25 -17.79
CA GLY A 36 -4.29 -9.84 -17.90
C GLY A 36 -4.86 -10.46 -16.63
N ASN A 37 -4.07 -10.52 -15.55
CA ASN A 37 -4.54 -11.04 -14.25
C ASN A 37 -4.69 -9.89 -13.24
N ASN A 38 -5.91 -9.43 -13.04
CA ASN A 38 -6.21 -8.33 -12.10
C ASN A 38 -6.03 -8.70 -10.63
N GLN A 39 -5.84 -9.98 -10.33
CA GLN A 39 -5.53 -10.45 -8.97
C GLN A 39 -4.04 -10.47 -8.68
N SER A 40 -3.19 -10.20 -9.67
CA SER A 40 -1.76 -10.04 -9.47
C SER A 40 -1.39 -8.58 -9.20
N LEU A 41 -0.13 -8.35 -8.80
CA LEU A 41 0.43 -7.01 -8.64
C LEU A 41 0.23 -6.18 -9.91
N GLY A 42 -0.08 -4.89 -9.74
CA GLY A 42 -0.22 -3.96 -10.86
C GLY A 42 1.12 -3.53 -11.48
N SER A 43 2.21 -3.75 -10.76
CA SER A 43 3.58 -3.43 -11.18
C SER A 43 4.56 -4.27 -10.37
N ASN A 44 5.72 -4.58 -10.92
CA ASN A 44 6.81 -5.23 -10.19
C ASN A 44 7.69 -4.23 -9.43
N ASN A 45 7.48 -2.96 -9.65
CA ASN A 45 8.22 -1.90 -8.97
C ASN A 45 7.43 -1.44 -7.75
N LEU A 46 7.83 -1.92 -6.57
CA LEU A 46 7.12 -1.69 -5.33
C LEU A 46 7.81 -0.61 -4.51
N LYS A 47 7.02 0.30 -3.93
CA LYS A 47 7.52 1.48 -3.21
C LYS A 47 7.30 1.40 -1.72
N SER A 48 6.23 0.74 -1.27
CA SER A 48 5.87 0.69 0.15
C SER A 48 5.05 -0.54 0.48
N ILE A 49 5.10 -0.93 1.75
CA ILE A 49 4.32 -2.04 2.26
C ILE A 49 3.89 -1.76 3.70
N LEU A 50 2.66 -2.14 4.02
CA LEU A 50 2.12 -2.10 5.37
C LEU A 50 1.31 -3.35 5.64
N TYR A 51 1.59 -4.01 6.77
CA TYR A 51 0.79 -5.13 7.26
C TYR A 51 -0.17 -4.64 8.33
N ASN A 52 -1.46 -4.91 8.16
CA ASN A 52 -2.48 -4.63 9.17
C ASN A 52 -2.82 -5.91 9.94
N THR A 53 -2.48 -5.92 11.24
CA THR A 53 -2.65 -7.08 12.10
C THR A 53 -4.13 -7.44 12.34
N GLN A 54 -5.03 -6.47 12.30
CA GLN A 54 -6.44 -6.68 12.61
C GLN A 54 -7.16 -7.50 11.54
N ASN A 55 -6.90 -7.21 10.26
CA ASN A 55 -7.53 -7.91 9.15
C ASN A 55 -6.59 -8.87 8.40
N GLU A 56 -5.32 -8.93 8.81
CA GLU A 56 -4.28 -9.78 8.21
C GLU A 56 -4.10 -9.54 6.71
N LYS A 57 -4.14 -8.26 6.31
CA LYS A 57 -3.93 -7.84 4.92
C LYS A 57 -2.62 -7.07 4.77
N LEU A 58 -1.97 -7.27 3.64
CA LEU A 58 -0.85 -6.45 3.18
C LEU A 58 -1.36 -5.39 2.21
N TYR A 59 -0.96 -4.16 2.46
CA TYR A 59 -1.22 -3.01 1.60
C TYR A 59 0.09 -2.61 0.94
N ILE A 60 0.13 -2.63 -0.37
CA ILE A 60 1.37 -2.46 -1.13
C ILE A 60 1.19 -1.33 -2.12
N GLY A 61 2.06 -0.31 -2.00
CA GLY A 61 2.13 0.79 -2.94
C GLY A 61 3.09 0.47 -4.07
N THR A 62 2.67 0.74 -5.30
CA THR A 62 3.46 0.46 -6.50
C THR A 62 3.76 1.71 -7.30
N HIS A 63 4.72 1.60 -8.20
CA HIS A 63 4.97 2.60 -9.24
C HIS A 63 4.12 2.26 -10.46
N LEU A 64 3.12 3.10 -10.74
CA LEU A 64 2.20 3.03 -11.90
C LEU A 64 1.20 1.87 -11.89
N GLY A 65 1.20 1.02 -10.88
CA GLY A 65 0.24 -0.08 -10.77
C GLY A 65 -0.83 0.12 -9.69
N GLY A 66 -0.89 1.29 -9.07
CA GLY A 66 -1.82 1.59 -8.00
C GLY A 66 -1.44 0.94 -6.68
N MET A 67 -2.45 0.62 -5.87
CA MET A 67 -2.29 -0.09 -4.62
C MET A 67 -2.71 -1.54 -4.80
N TYR A 68 -1.92 -2.46 -4.26
CA TYR A 68 -2.25 -3.88 -4.23
C TYR A 68 -2.59 -4.31 -2.80
N ILE A 69 -3.67 -5.04 -2.64
CA ILE A 69 -4.09 -5.56 -1.34
C ILE A 69 -4.06 -7.08 -1.41
N LEU A 70 -3.23 -7.69 -0.55
CA LEU A 70 -3.12 -9.14 -0.44
C LEU A 70 -3.70 -9.59 0.89
N ASP A 71 -4.78 -10.37 0.83
CA ASP A 71 -5.40 -10.98 2.01
C ASP A 71 -4.67 -12.27 2.33
N LEU A 72 -3.97 -12.30 3.48
CA LEU A 72 -3.18 -13.46 3.87
C LEU A 72 -4.03 -14.62 4.41
N LYS A 73 -5.28 -14.38 4.79
CA LYS A 73 -6.19 -15.45 5.20
C LYS A 73 -6.68 -16.27 4.01
N THR A 74 -7.04 -15.59 2.94
CA THR A 74 -7.60 -16.22 1.73
C THR A 74 -6.54 -16.48 0.66
N GLN A 75 -5.35 -15.84 0.78
CA GLN A 75 -4.28 -15.89 -0.21
C GLN A 75 -4.73 -15.31 -1.56
N THR A 76 -5.61 -14.31 -1.52
CA THR A 76 -6.11 -13.62 -2.72
C THR A 76 -5.73 -12.15 -2.68
N GLY A 77 -5.52 -11.57 -3.86
CA GLY A 77 -5.16 -10.17 -3.99
C GLY A 77 -6.04 -9.44 -5.00
N HIS A 78 -6.08 -8.12 -4.88
CA HIS A 78 -6.74 -7.25 -5.84
C HIS A 78 -6.06 -5.89 -5.89
N ARG A 79 -6.33 -5.14 -6.95
CA ARG A 79 -5.75 -3.82 -7.19
C ARG A 79 -6.79 -2.74 -6.97
N LEU A 80 -6.33 -1.62 -6.39
CA LEU A 80 -7.06 -0.37 -6.38
C LEU A 80 -6.30 0.63 -7.24
N THR A 81 -6.97 1.17 -8.26
CA THR A 81 -6.35 2.07 -9.23
C THR A 81 -7.12 3.38 -9.33
N HIS A 82 -6.46 4.39 -9.89
CA HIS A 82 -7.10 5.67 -10.18
C HIS A 82 -8.19 5.52 -11.24
N LYS A 83 -9.34 6.14 -10.99
CA LYS A 83 -10.46 6.24 -11.94
C LYS A 83 -10.86 7.70 -12.07
N THR A 84 -10.79 8.22 -13.28
CA THR A 84 -10.97 9.66 -13.58
C THR A 84 -12.33 10.18 -13.14
N ASP A 85 -13.36 9.37 -13.23
CA ASP A 85 -14.76 9.72 -12.94
C ASP A 85 -15.21 9.31 -11.53
N ASP A 86 -14.31 8.77 -10.71
CA ASP A 86 -14.61 8.35 -9.35
C ASP A 86 -13.71 9.09 -8.35
N ILE A 87 -14.29 10.09 -7.68
CA ILE A 87 -13.58 10.89 -6.66
C ILE A 87 -13.16 10.06 -5.44
N GLN A 88 -13.78 8.91 -5.22
CA GLN A 88 -13.43 8.00 -4.12
C GLN A 88 -12.44 6.92 -4.54
N SER A 89 -11.92 6.99 -5.76
CA SER A 89 -10.82 6.13 -6.19
C SER A 89 -9.47 6.67 -5.75
N LEU A 90 -8.43 5.88 -5.93
CA LEU A 90 -7.05 6.27 -5.66
C LEU A 90 -6.69 7.53 -6.48
N PRO A 91 -6.13 8.58 -5.86
CA PRO A 91 -5.82 9.84 -6.59
C PRO A 91 -4.82 9.69 -7.74
N TYR A 92 -3.92 8.73 -7.65
CA TYR A 92 -2.92 8.46 -8.69
C TYR A 92 -2.34 7.06 -8.53
N ASP A 93 -1.87 6.46 -9.61
CA ASP A 93 -1.38 5.08 -9.60
C ASP A 93 0.07 4.91 -9.13
N ILE A 94 0.76 5.99 -8.80
CA ILE A 94 2.04 5.94 -8.11
C ILE A 94 1.78 6.16 -6.62
N VAL A 95 1.99 5.12 -5.83
CA VAL A 95 1.77 5.13 -4.38
C VAL A 95 3.12 5.06 -3.67
N ASN A 96 3.53 6.18 -3.09
CA ASN A 96 4.86 6.35 -2.52
C ASN A 96 4.96 5.79 -1.09
N GLU A 97 3.91 5.95 -0.29
CA GLU A 97 3.93 5.54 1.11
C GLU A 97 2.54 5.25 1.62
N ILE A 98 2.46 4.30 2.56
CA ILE A 98 1.23 3.90 3.23
C ILE A 98 1.53 3.85 4.72
N GLN A 99 0.68 4.52 5.53
CA GLN A 99 0.78 4.50 6.99
C GLN A 99 -0.57 4.21 7.62
N LYS A 100 -0.57 3.48 8.72
CA LYS A 100 -1.79 3.26 9.49
C LYS A 100 -2.16 4.52 10.25
N TYR A 101 -3.44 4.89 10.21
CA TYR A 101 -3.99 6.02 10.94
C TYR A 101 -5.42 5.70 11.38
N LYS A 102 -5.66 5.60 12.70
CA LYS A 102 -6.96 5.21 13.26
C LYS A 102 -7.46 3.91 12.62
N ASP A 103 -8.68 3.90 12.10
CA ASP A 103 -9.30 2.72 11.47
C ASP A 103 -9.06 2.64 9.98
N GLY A 104 -8.07 3.36 9.47
CA GLY A 104 -7.77 3.40 8.05
C GLY A 104 -6.30 3.60 7.76
N LEU A 105 -6.01 4.07 6.57
CA LEU A 105 -4.66 4.29 6.09
C LEU A 105 -4.51 5.72 5.56
N ILE A 106 -3.37 6.33 5.83
CA ILE A 106 -2.92 7.52 5.09
C ILE A 106 -2.07 7.03 3.93
N VAL A 107 -2.42 7.45 2.73
CA VAL A 107 -1.78 7.00 1.49
C VAL A 107 -1.22 8.22 0.76
N LEU A 108 0.09 8.22 0.54
CA LEU A 108 0.78 9.26 -0.20
C LEU A 108 0.95 8.81 -1.65
N THR A 109 0.33 9.56 -2.56
CA THR A 109 0.44 9.30 -3.99
C THR A 109 1.10 10.48 -4.70
N GLN A 110 1.50 10.26 -5.95
CA GLN A 110 2.01 11.33 -6.80
C GLN A 110 0.96 12.42 -7.06
N GLY A 111 -0.32 12.09 -6.95
CA GLY A 111 -1.45 13.01 -7.13
C GLY A 111 -1.97 13.64 -5.85
N GLY A 112 -1.28 13.43 -4.71
CA GLY A 112 -1.65 14.00 -3.41
C GLY A 112 -1.83 12.94 -2.35
N VAL A 113 -2.26 13.40 -1.17
CA VAL A 113 -2.43 12.57 0.01
C VAL A 113 -3.91 12.29 0.22
N THR A 114 -4.22 11.06 0.58
CA THR A 114 -5.60 10.62 0.78
C THR A 114 -5.71 9.71 2.01
N PHE A 115 -6.90 9.60 2.54
CA PHE A 115 -7.24 8.63 3.57
C PHE A 115 -8.03 7.48 2.93
N MET A 116 -7.65 6.24 3.23
CA MET A 116 -8.40 5.07 2.79
C MET A 116 -9.10 4.43 3.97
N ASP A 117 -10.41 4.22 3.84
CA ASP A 117 -11.19 3.41 4.77
C ASP A 117 -10.94 1.94 4.46
N ILE A 118 -10.40 1.18 5.42
CA ILE A 118 -10.06 -0.23 5.21
C ILE A 118 -11.27 -1.14 5.11
N HIS A 119 -12.45 -0.69 5.55
CA HIS A 119 -13.66 -1.52 5.52
C HIS A 119 -14.34 -1.50 4.15
N ASN A 120 -14.40 -0.33 3.49
CA ASN A 120 -15.01 -0.21 2.17
C ASN A 120 -14.02 0.03 1.04
N GLU A 121 -12.73 0.22 1.37
CA GLU A 121 -11.64 0.48 0.43
C GLU A 121 -11.84 1.72 -0.43
N LYS A 122 -12.53 2.73 0.12
CA LYS A 122 -12.74 4.01 -0.54
C LYS A 122 -11.77 5.05 -0.02
N PHE A 123 -11.35 5.94 -0.93
CA PHE A 123 -10.43 7.02 -0.63
C PHE A 123 -11.18 8.31 -0.39
N LEU A 124 -10.78 9.06 0.63
CA LEU A 124 -11.38 10.32 1.02
C LEU A 124 -10.33 11.43 0.99
N PRO A 125 -10.64 12.59 0.39
CA PRO A 125 -9.72 13.73 0.40
C PRO A 125 -9.42 14.18 1.83
N LEU A 126 -8.15 14.50 2.12
CA LEU A 126 -7.70 14.89 3.45
C LEU A 126 -7.96 16.37 3.79
N SER A 127 -8.48 17.14 2.86
CA SER A 127 -8.58 18.59 2.97
C SER A 127 -9.41 19.09 4.16
N ASN A 128 -10.15 18.23 4.86
CA ASN A 128 -11.11 18.63 5.90
C ASN A 128 -10.77 18.15 7.32
N ASP A 129 -9.67 17.42 7.53
CA ASP A 129 -9.25 17.01 8.87
C ASP A 129 -7.97 17.75 9.30
N PRO A 130 -8.07 18.73 10.24
CA PRO A 130 -6.89 19.47 10.69
C PRO A 130 -5.80 18.61 11.32
N LYS A 131 -6.16 17.49 11.96
CA LYS A 131 -5.19 16.60 12.60
C LYS A 131 -4.36 15.86 11.57
N ILE A 132 -4.98 15.41 10.49
CA ILE A 132 -4.29 14.73 9.39
C ILE A 132 -3.35 15.72 8.69
N ASN A 133 -3.82 16.93 8.40
CA ASN A 133 -2.99 17.98 7.81
C ASN A 133 -1.80 18.33 8.69
N GLN A 134 -1.97 18.36 10.00
CA GLN A 134 -0.86 18.62 10.93
C GLN A 134 0.20 17.52 10.88
N VAL A 135 -0.20 16.26 10.90
CA VAL A 135 0.71 15.11 10.81
C VAL A 135 1.48 15.14 9.49
N LEU A 136 0.80 15.42 8.39
CA LEU A 136 1.42 15.52 7.07
C LEU A 136 2.42 16.67 6.99
N ASN A 137 2.05 17.83 7.52
CA ASN A 137 2.95 18.99 7.51
C ASN A 137 4.22 18.70 8.32
N GLN A 138 4.12 18.02 9.45
CA GLN A 138 5.28 17.62 10.24
C GLN A 138 6.18 16.65 9.47
N LYS A 139 5.58 15.68 8.78
CA LYS A 139 6.34 14.71 7.98
C LYS A 139 7.04 15.36 6.79
N PHE A 140 6.33 16.19 6.04
CA PHE A 140 6.93 16.91 4.91
C PHE A 140 8.01 17.91 5.35
N ALA A 141 7.84 18.58 6.48
CA ALA A 141 8.88 19.45 7.03
C ALA A 141 10.15 18.64 7.34
N TYR A 142 10.00 17.46 7.94
CA TYR A 142 11.12 16.58 8.25
C TYR A 142 11.85 16.10 6.98
N GLU A 143 11.11 15.70 5.96
CA GLU A 143 11.70 15.28 4.69
C GLU A 143 12.41 16.44 3.97
N ASN A 144 11.87 17.64 4.05
CA ASN A 144 12.49 18.83 3.46
C ASN A 144 13.78 19.24 4.17
N ASP A 145 13.89 19.01 5.46
CA ASP A 145 15.09 19.32 6.23
C ASP A 145 16.28 18.42 5.85
N TYR A 146 16.04 17.26 5.26
CA TYR A 146 17.08 16.33 4.79
C TYR A 146 17.30 16.34 3.27
N GLY A 147 16.47 17.07 2.57
CA GLY A 147 16.57 17.21 1.13
C GLY A 147 17.24 18.46 0.72
#